data_f242bfd0f39fb038246737e4c401711c
#
_entry.id   f242bfd0f39fb038246737e4c401711c
#
_cell.length_a   1.000
_cell.length_b   1.000
_cell.length_c   1.000
_cell.angle_alpha   90.00
_cell.angle_beta   90.00
_cell.angle_gamma   90.00
#
_symmetry.space_group_name_H-M   'P 1'
#
loop_
_entity.id
_entity.type
_entity.pdbx_description
1 polymer ?
#
loop_
_entity_poly.entity_id
_entity_poly.type
_entity_poly.pdbx_seq_one_letter_code
_entity_poly.pdbx_strand_id
1 'polypeptide(L)'
;MNFGYFCNTTNWNKKSYTQLLEEAREIAIYCDQNNWNSIWFTEHHFNHEGMESCTNPLMMCTDAAARTNQIRLGQACNVITFHNPIRLAEDIATLDQMSKGRVEVGIGRGVYGREAVHMNKEADLKDQALSLIHI
;
A
#
# COMPACT_ATOMS: atom_id res chain seq x y z
N MET A 1 -8.37 -22.99 -3.97
CA MET A 1 -8.20 -21.72 -4.71
C MET A 1 -7.85 -20.66 -3.65
N ASN A 2 -6.86 -19.82 -3.90
CA ASN A 2 -6.46 -18.76 -2.96
C ASN A 2 -7.11 -17.45 -3.40
N PHE A 3 -7.71 -16.73 -2.45
CA PHE A 3 -8.33 -15.43 -2.67
C PHE A 3 -7.54 -14.34 -1.94
N GLY A 4 -7.30 -13.21 -2.61
CA GLY A 4 -6.79 -11.99 -2.02
C GLY A 4 -7.81 -10.87 -2.11
N TYR A 5 -7.79 -9.95 -1.16
CA TYR A 5 -8.59 -8.73 -1.17
C TYR A 5 -7.73 -7.54 -1.60
N PHE A 6 -8.20 -6.78 -2.58
CA PHE A 6 -7.56 -5.54 -3.02
C PHE A 6 -8.28 -4.34 -2.37
N CYS A 7 -7.61 -3.71 -1.41
CA CYS A 7 -8.16 -2.62 -0.62
C CYS A 7 -7.72 -1.26 -1.18
N ASN A 8 -8.57 -0.66 -2.00
CA ASN A 8 -8.31 0.62 -2.64
C ASN A 8 -8.85 1.84 -1.85
N THR A 9 -9.35 1.69 -0.65
CA THR A 9 -9.86 2.76 0.24
C THR A 9 -10.60 3.90 -0.51
N THR A 10 -11.55 3.55 -1.38
CA THR A 10 -12.35 4.53 -2.12
C THR A 10 -13.30 5.30 -1.21
N ASN A 11 -13.45 6.60 -1.45
CA ASN A 11 -14.26 7.49 -0.61
C ASN A 11 -15.31 8.31 -1.38
N TRP A 12 -16.11 7.65 -2.18
CA TRP A 12 -17.23 8.30 -2.89
C TRP A 12 -18.24 8.99 -1.96
N ASN A 13 -18.40 8.45 -0.75
CA ASN A 13 -19.38 8.94 0.23
C ASN A 13 -18.81 10.03 1.15
N LYS A 14 -17.61 10.54 0.88
CA LYS A 14 -16.96 11.60 1.66
C LYS A 14 -16.90 11.32 3.16
N LYS A 15 -16.64 10.09 3.53
CA LYS A 15 -16.39 9.66 4.92
C LYS A 15 -15.12 10.33 5.46
N SER A 16 -15.01 10.46 6.76
CA SER A 16 -13.77 10.89 7.38
C SER A 16 -12.66 9.87 7.15
N TYR A 17 -11.40 10.31 7.13
CA TYR A 17 -10.28 9.38 6.96
C TYR A 17 -10.21 8.33 8.07
N THR A 18 -10.59 8.69 9.29
CA THR A 18 -10.71 7.74 10.41
C THR A 18 -11.69 6.61 10.09
N GLN A 19 -12.86 6.92 9.52
CA GLN A 19 -13.84 5.90 9.14
C GLN A 19 -13.30 4.97 8.05
N LEU A 20 -12.55 5.51 7.06
CA LEU A 20 -11.91 4.66 6.04
C LEU A 20 -10.87 3.72 6.64
N LEU A 21 -10.09 4.17 7.61
CA LEU A 21 -9.13 3.33 8.32
C LEU A 21 -9.82 2.23 9.14
N GLU A 22 -10.92 2.55 9.80
CA GLU A 22 -11.72 1.58 10.56
C GLU A 22 -12.30 0.51 9.64
N GLU A 23 -12.89 0.90 8.50
CA GLU A 23 -13.40 -0.05 7.50
C GLU A 23 -12.29 -0.96 6.94
N ALA A 24 -11.12 -0.41 6.64
CA ALA A 24 -9.98 -1.19 6.17
C ALA A 24 -9.50 -2.21 7.23
N ARG A 25 -9.53 -1.85 8.51
CA ARG A 25 -9.24 -2.74 9.64
C ARG A 25 -10.25 -3.89 9.75
N GLU A 26 -11.53 -3.54 9.69
CA GLU A 26 -12.61 -4.53 9.75
C GLU A 26 -12.51 -5.53 8.61
N ILE A 27 -12.21 -5.06 7.40
CA ILE A 27 -11.98 -5.91 6.23
C ILE A 27 -10.76 -6.82 6.44
N ALA A 28 -9.64 -6.30 6.95
CA ALA A 28 -8.45 -7.09 7.19
C ALA A 28 -8.71 -8.21 8.22
N ILE A 29 -9.40 -7.88 9.31
CA ILE A 29 -9.78 -8.84 10.35
C ILE A 29 -10.77 -9.89 9.78
N TYR A 30 -11.77 -9.46 9.03
CA TYR A 30 -12.72 -10.36 8.37
C TYR A 30 -12.04 -11.34 7.43
N CYS A 31 -11.12 -10.84 6.57
CA CYS A 31 -10.37 -11.69 5.65
C CYS A 31 -9.49 -12.70 6.40
N ASP A 32 -8.81 -12.29 7.47
CA ASP A 32 -8.01 -13.18 8.31
C ASP A 32 -8.86 -14.30 8.94
N GLN A 33 -10.00 -13.95 9.52
CA GLN A 33 -10.93 -14.90 10.17
C GLN A 33 -11.61 -15.87 9.19
N ASN A 34 -11.73 -15.49 7.92
CA ASN A 34 -12.36 -16.29 6.87
C ASN A 34 -11.34 -16.96 5.94
N ASN A 35 -10.08 -17.09 6.36
CA ASN A 35 -9.02 -17.79 5.65
C ASN A 35 -8.74 -17.26 4.23
N TRP A 36 -8.88 -15.96 4.01
CA TRP A 36 -8.37 -15.33 2.80
C TRP A 36 -6.84 -15.36 2.81
N ASN A 37 -6.25 -15.53 1.63
CA ASN A 37 -4.80 -15.66 1.50
C ASN A 37 -4.05 -14.37 1.79
N SER A 38 -4.56 -13.23 1.28
CA SER A 38 -3.86 -11.96 1.35
C SER A 38 -4.81 -10.76 1.32
N ILE A 39 -4.35 -9.64 1.87
CA ILE A 39 -4.94 -8.31 1.68
C ILE A 39 -3.87 -7.38 1.11
N TRP A 40 -4.25 -6.54 0.14
CA TRP A 40 -3.35 -5.65 -0.60
C TRP A 40 -3.81 -4.21 -0.49
N PHE A 41 -2.93 -3.31 -0.04
CA PHE A 41 -3.19 -1.87 0.06
C PHE A 41 -2.47 -1.11 -1.05
N THR A 42 -3.11 -0.08 -1.59
CA THR A 42 -2.57 0.79 -2.64
C THR A 42 -1.75 1.94 -2.05
N GLU A 43 -0.98 2.64 -2.89
CA GLU A 43 -0.37 3.93 -2.55
C GLU A 43 -0.84 4.99 -3.55
N HIS A 44 -1.60 5.98 -3.06
CA HIS A 44 -2.12 7.09 -3.85
C HIS A 44 -2.11 8.39 -3.06
N HIS A 45 -1.75 9.47 -3.75
CA HIS A 45 -1.60 10.80 -3.16
C HIS A 45 -2.40 11.86 -3.91
N PHE A 46 -2.83 12.90 -3.17
CA PHE A 46 -3.47 14.10 -3.73
C PHE A 46 -4.72 13.83 -4.60
N ASN A 47 -5.45 12.76 -4.31
CA ASN A 47 -6.69 12.45 -4.99
C ASN A 47 -7.84 13.24 -4.38
N HIS A 48 -8.10 14.45 -4.92
CA HIS A 48 -9.13 15.35 -4.44
C HIS A 48 -10.56 14.85 -4.67
N GLU A 49 -10.71 13.89 -5.57
CA GLU A 49 -12.02 13.25 -5.84
C GLU A 49 -12.34 12.14 -4.83
N GLY A 50 -11.37 11.75 -4.01
CA GLY A 50 -11.54 10.73 -2.98
C GLY A 50 -11.65 9.30 -3.51
N MET A 51 -11.24 9.06 -4.76
CA MET A 51 -11.33 7.73 -5.37
C MET A 51 -10.35 6.74 -4.78
N GLU A 52 -9.19 7.23 -4.31
CA GLU A 52 -8.07 6.42 -3.85
C GLU A 52 -7.40 7.17 -2.69
N SER A 53 -7.64 6.71 -1.48
CA SER A 53 -7.29 7.47 -0.27
C SER A 53 -6.21 6.85 0.61
N CYS A 54 -5.58 5.76 0.18
CA CYS A 54 -4.48 5.13 0.92
C CYS A 54 -3.15 5.80 0.57
N THR A 55 -2.59 6.54 1.49
CA THR A 55 -1.34 7.29 1.29
C THR A 55 -0.09 6.53 1.72
N ASN A 56 -0.22 5.45 2.49
CA ASN A 56 0.92 4.67 2.95
C ASN A 56 0.53 3.21 3.18
N PRO A 57 0.77 2.34 2.20
CA PRO A 57 0.42 0.92 2.30
C PRO A 57 1.21 0.17 3.38
N LEU A 58 2.45 0.59 3.70
CA LEU A 58 3.24 -0.03 4.77
C LEU A 58 2.63 0.23 6.15
N MET A 59 2.15 1.44 6.41
CA MET A 59 1.45 1.74 7.66
C MET A 59 0.14 0.95 7.77
N MET A 60 -0.60 0.80 6.67
CA MET A 60 -1.81 -0.03 6.64
C MET A 60 -1.50 -1.49 6.91
N CYS A 61 -0.46 -2.03 6.30
CA CYS A 61 0.03 -3.38 6.59
C CYS A 61 0.48 -3.55 8.04
N THR A 62 1.13 -2.54 8.63
CA THR A 62 1.56 -2.56 10.04
C THR A 62 0.38 -2.62 10.99
N ASP A 63 -0.64 -1.78 10.76
CA ASP A 63 -1.87 -1.80 11.55
C ASP A 63 -2.62 -3.14 11.41
N ALA A 64 -2.71 -3.68 10.19
CA ALA A 64 -3.28 -5.00 9.95
C ALA A 64 -2.47 -6.12 10.60
N ALA A 65 -1.13 -6.05 10.56
CA ALA A 65 -0.25 -7.04 11.19
C ALA A 65 -0.50 -7.20 12.70
N ALA A 66 -0.78 -6.09 13.37
CA ALA A 66 -1.06 -6.08 14.81
C ALA A 66 -2.42 -6.68 15.17
N ARG A 67 -3.33 -6.84 14.20
CA ARG A 67 -4.73 -7.24 14.41
C ARG A 67 -5.08 -8.60 13.80
N THR A 68 -4.18 -9.17 13.02
CA THR A 68 -4.38 -10.40 12.26
C THR A 68 -3.28 -11.41 12.56
N ASN A 69 -3.52 -12.70 12.27
CA ASN A 69 -2.61 -13.77 12.65
C ASN A 69 -2.03 -14.54 11.47
N GLN A 70 -2.72 -14.66 10.35
CA GLN A 70 -2.36 -15.55 9.25
C GLN A 70 -2.38 -14.92 7.86
N ILE A 71 -3.22 -13.89 7.63
CA ILE A 71 -3.35 -13.26 6.32
C ILE A 71 -2.04 -12.60 5.91
N ARG A 72 -1.65 -12.77 4.65
CA ARG A 72 -0.49 -12.10 4.07
C ARG A 72 -0.83 -10.63 3.76
N LEU A 73 0.15 -9.76 3.94
CA LEU A 73 0.01 -8.31 3.95
C LEU A 73 0.77 -7.71 2.77
N GLY A 74 0.06 -7.32 1.75
CA GLY A 74 0.62 -6.86 0.49
C GLY A 74 0.53 -5.35 0.27
N GLN A 75 1.50 -4.81 -0.46
CA GLN A 75 1.45 -3.47 -1.00
C GLN A 75 1.26 -3.57 -2.53
N ALA A 76 0.23 -2.95 -3.06
CA ALA A 76 -0.07 -2.95 -4.49
C ALA A 76 -0.31 -1.52 -5.03
N CYS A 77 0.81 -0.80 -5.06
CA CYS A 77 2.22 -1.10 -4.74
C CYS A 77 2.84 0.00 -3.85
N ASN A 78 4.07 -0.21 -3.38
CA ASN A 78 4.92 0.91 -2.94
C ASN A 78 5.44 1.64 -4.18
N VAL A 79 5.21 2.94 -4.27
CA VAL A 79 5.67 3.77 -5.40
C VAL A 79 7.13 4.16 -5.16
N ILE A 80 8.07 3.34 -5.65
CA ILE A 80 9.51 3.43 -5.33
C ILE A 80 10.11 4.81 -5.60
N THR A 81 9.58 5.54 -6.56
CA THR A 81 10.05 6.88 -6.93
C THR A 81 9.76 7.95 -5.87
N PHE A 82 8.89 7.65 -4.89
CA PHE A 82 8.55 8.58 -3.80
C PHE A 82 9.32 8.28 -2.52
N HIS A 83 10.10 7.20 -2.48
CA HIS A 83 10.79 6.73 -1.31
C HIS A 83 12.31 6.79 -1.44
N ASN A 84 13.00 7.01 -0.32
CA ASN A 84 14.41 6.65 -0.24
C ASN A 84 14.51 5.12 -0.24
N PRO A 85 15.27 4.50 -1.16
CA PRO A 85 15.25 3.04 -1.32
C PRO A 85 15.80 2.28 -0.10
N ILE A 86 16.79 2.83 0.59
CA ILE A 86 17.33 2.22 1.81
C ILE A 86 16.27 2.25 2.91
N ARG A 87 15.60 3.40 3.09
CA ARG A 87 14.56 3.54 4.09
C ARG A 87 13.37 2.62 3.84
N LEU A 88 12.93 2.55 2.58
CA LEU A 88 11.86 1.63 2.19
C LEU A 88 12.22 0.17 2.51
N ALA A 89 13.46 -0.24 2.23
CA ALA A 89 13.93 -1.59 2.53
C ALA A 89 13.95 -1.88 4.04
N GLU A 90 14.39 -0.92 4.87
CA GLU A 90 14.37 -1.04 6.33
C GLU A 90 12.94 -1.15 6.88
N ASP A 91 12.02 -0.33 6.37
CA ASP A 91 10.61 -0.32 6.78
C ASP A 91 9.92 -1.65 6.40
N ILE A 92 10.17 -2.18 5.20
CA ILE A 92 9.67 -3.48 4.76
C ILE A 92 10.24 -4.61 5.64
N ALA A 93 11.54 -4.61 5.89
CA ALA A 93 12.18 -5.63 6.73
C ALA A 93 11.64 -5.60 8.17
N THR A 94 11.42 -4.41 8.71
CA THR A 94 10.83 -4.22 10.04
C THR A 94 9.40 -4.77 10.08
N LEU A 95 8.57 -4.43 9.09
CA LEU A 95 7.22 -4.95 8.97
C LEU A 95 7.19 -6.48 8.84
N ASP A 96 8.14 -7.05 8.10
CA ASP A 96 8.22 -8.51 7.95
C ASP A 96 8.48 -9.20 9.29
N GLN A 97 9.39 -8.66 10.11
CA GLN A 97 9.62 -9.17 11.47
C GLN A 97 8.37 -8.99 12.38
N MET A 98 7.74 -7.82 12.35
CA MET A 98 6.53 -7.54 13.13
C MET A 98 5.38 -8.46 12.75
N SER A 99 5.25 -8.77 11.47
CA SER A 99 4.19 -9.64 10.93
C SER A 99 4.53 -11.14 11.00
N LYS A 100 5.75 -11.51 11.39
CA LYS A 100 6.27 -12.88 11.42
C LYS A 100 6.31 -13.52 10.02
N GLY A 101 6.86 -12.80 9.05
CA GLY A 101 7.07 -13.31 7.69
C GLY A 101 5.83 -13.29 6.79
N ARG A 102 4.86 -12.43 7.06
CA ARG A 102 3.62 -12.35 6.28
C ARG A 102 3.61 -11.27 5.20
N VAL A 103 4.70 -10.57 4.98
CA VAL A 103 4.77 -9.48 4.01
C VAL A 103 4.82 -9.99 2.58
N GLU A 104 4.08 -9.32 1.70
CA GLU A 104 4.15 -9.44 0.24
C GLU A 104 4.50 -8.07 -0.34
N VAL A 105 5.66 -7.96 -0.98
CA VAL A 105 6.17 -6.67 -1.45
C VAL A 105 5.79 -6.43 -2.91
N GLY A 106 4.93 -5.45 -3.16
CA GLY A 106 4.69 -4.92 -4.49
C GLY A 106 5.42 -3.59 -4.69
N ILE A 107 6.11 -3.45 -5.81
CA ILE A 107 6.86 -2.26 -6.17
C ILE A 107 6.35 -1.74 -7.51
N GLY A 108 6.11 -0.44 -7.60
CA GLY A 108 5.70 0.24 -8.82
C GLY A 108 6.38 1.58 -9.00
N ARG A 109 6.32 2.10 -10.22
CA ARG A 109 6.88 3.43 -10.55
C ARG A 109 5.94 4.60 -10.25
N GLY A 110 4.66 4.31 -9.96
CA GLY A 110 3.60 5.29 -9.98
C GLY A 110 3.01 5.52 -11.38
N VAL A 111 1.77 6.01 -11.43
CA VAL A 111 1.02 6.18 -12.68
C VAL A 111 0.49 7.60 -12.89
N TYR A 112 0.35 8.39 -11.83
CA TYR A 112 -0.25 9.71 -11.90
C TYR A 112 0.80 10.82 -11.88
N GLY A 113 0.84 11.63 -12.96
CA GLY A 113 1.75 12.76 -13.07
C GLY A 113 1.61 13.78 -11.94
N ARG A 114 0.39 13.98 -11.40
CA ARG A 114 0.17 14.87 -10.24
C ARG A 114 0.91 14.41 -8.99
N GLU A 115 0.98 13.10 -8.75
CA GLU A 115 1.70 12.55 -7.59
C GLU A 115 3.20 12.77 -7.74
N ALA A 116 3.75 12.48 -8.93
CA ALA A 116 5.16 12.69 -9.22
C ALA A 116 5.59 14.15 -9.05
N VAL A 117 4.81 15.10 -9.55
CA VAL A 117 5.13 16.55 -9.45
C VAL A 117 5.19 17.02 -7.99
N HIS A 118 4.37 16.47 -7.11
CA HIS A 118 4.33 16.89 -5.71
C HIS A 118 5.27 16.10 -4.79
N MET A 119 5.48 14.81 -5.07
CA MET A 119 6.29 13.94 -4.25
C MET A 119 7.77 13.96 -4.62
N ASN A 120 8.09 14.08 -5.91
CA ASN A 120 9.46 14.14 -6.38
C ASN A 120 9.55 15.04 -7.63
N LYS A 121 9.87 16.31 -7.44
CA LYS A 121 9.94 17.32 -8.52
C LYS A 121 11.03 17.05 -9.55
N GLU A 122 12.02 16.24 -9.22
CA GLU A 122 13.13 15.90 -10.13
C GLU A 122 12.84 14.62 -10.94
N ALA A 123 11.78 13.92 -10.63
CA ALA A 123 11.42 12.68 -11.29
C ALA A 123 10.76 12.97 -12.64
N ASP A 124 11.53 12.93 -13.72
CA ASP A 124 10.97 12.80 -15.06
C ASP A 124 10.36 11.40 -15.22
N LEU A 125 9.06 11.34 -15.48
CA LEU A 125 8.31 10.08 -15.65
C LEU A 125 8.88 9.21 -16.80
N LYS A 126 9.65 9.81 -17.74
CA LYS A 126 10.33 9.09 -18.82
C LYS A 126 11.57 8.35 -18.33
N ASP A 127 12.37 8.96 -17.48
CA ASP A 127 13.57 8.35 -16.92
C ASP A 127 13.24 7.28 -15.88
N GLN A 128 12.13 7.45 -15.16
CA GLN A 128 11.63 6.44 -14.22
C GLN A 128 11.23 5.13 -14.89
N ALA A 129 10.72 5.18 -16.13
CA ALA A 129 10.37 3.99 -16.88
C ALA A 129 11.60 3.13 -17.24
N LEU A 130 12.76 3.75 -17.41
CA LEU A 130 14.01 3.07 -17.74
C LEU A 130 14.67 2.42 -16.52
N SER A 131 14.53 2.99 -15.32
CA SER A 131 15.14 2.45 -14.10
C SER A 131 14.55 1.10 -13.65
N LEU A 132 13.27 0.84 -13.94
CA LEU A 132 12.62 -0.43 -13.61
C LEU A 132 12.90 -1.55 -14.61
N ILE A 133 13.40 -1.24 -15.81
CA ILE A 133 13.77 -2.23 -16.82
C ILE A 133 15.17 -2.82 -16.56
N HIS A 134 15.96 -2.15 -15.73
CA HIS A 134 17.34 -2.53 -15.42
C HIS A 134 17.53 -3.21 -14.05
N ILE A 135 16.44 -3.53 -13.34
CA ILE A 135 16.45 -4.38 -12.17
C ILE A 135 16.00 -5.78 -12.57
#